data_4d663d1304e77aed11d0c674e2d07229
#
_entry.id   4d663d1304e77aed11d0c674e2d07229
#
_cell.length_a   1.000
_cell.length_b   1.000
_cell.length_c   1.000
_cell.angle_alpha   90.00
_cell.angle_beta   90.00
_cell.angle_gamma   90.00
#
_symmetry.space_group_name_H-M   'P 1'
#
loop_
_entity.id
_entity.type
_entity.pdbx_description
1 polymer ?
#
loop_
_entity_poly.entity_id
_entity_poly.type
_entity_poly.pdbx_seq_one_letter_code
_entity_poly.pdbx_strand_id
1 'polypeptide(L)'
;RAGARSVRIDATGLFADATMRVGAAERLFSADLDRFHADATRTTRAEDFLAPGTATRVPAALRGTVTGVVGLDTRPLTDDAQPDFAAASAAARLRAGADVTAPTSSGYPTRSGTAAGCAGALAQPGFTPNQYLTAYGYNTLQSEGFQGQGERVALIEIDGFKASDVHSFAACFGLPVPQIDAYGVGIGKALPAGGESTLDLELLDAAAPRLSEIDVYESEPLASQVLRSLTEPLAARSRIPDVISASLSTCEPDVQAAIGQAGIDAVESTLELAAATGVSVLAASGDDGSTACLTSRGQPLDRLAVNYPAASPWVTGVGGTSVTLSAQNAIADPAADQIVWNDEPDRVGATGGGVSGFARPAYQNGAQFNAHREVPDVAMLADPLPGYEIFCTAAECANASGRSNPWGSVGGTSAGTPLLAGGFALIDQELRSRGQENLGFANPLLYRIARSTTAAFTVSDVISGTNNLSGEVFGTALGCCSAHAGYDDASGLGSVNLAGLATAADTLVARQVRVGLTLPAQHDELAAEHLLATVSCTTECLMRADATIRISHATTAVAIASSPYELTRLRRRTVDIGLSGPTRLRIRAALAAGETVTATVYGTVIDASGAIVRETTGRTLRITG
;
A
#
# COMPACT_ATOMS: atom_id res chain seq x y z
N ARG A 1 -8.61 26.65 20.91
CA ARG A 1 -9.31 27.08 22.15
C ARG A 1 -10.81 26.72 22.17
N ALA A 2 -11.35 26.09 21.13
CA ALA A 2 -12.78 25.74 21.01
C ALA A 2 -13.22 24.51 21.83
N GLY A 3 -12.52 24.18 22.90
CA GLY A 3 -12.86 23.06 23.79
C GLY A 3 -12.05 21.79 23.52
N ALA A 4 -11.07 21.82 22.61
CA ALA A 4 -10.13 20.74 22.42
C ALA A 4 -9.20 20.62 23.66
N ARG A 5 -9.01 19.38 24.13
CA ARG A 5 -8.10 19.04 25.24
C ARG A 5 -6.66 18.88 24.75
N SER A 6 -6.51 18.36 23.53
CA SER A 6 -5.24 18.24 22.84
C SER A 6 -5.45 18.48 21.35
N VAL A 7 -4.44 19.03 20.69
CA VAL A 7 -4.38 19.16 19.24
C VAL A 7 -2.97 18.76 18.82
N ARG A 8 -2.86 17.83 17.88
CA ARG A 8 -1.60 17.41 17.27
C ARG A 8 -1.73 17.55 15.75
N ILE A 9 -0.75 18.14 15.13
CA ILE A 9 -0.59 18.09 13.67
C ILE A 9 0.39 16.97 13.39
N ASP A 10 0.05 16.08 12.47
CA ASP A 10 0.93 15.00 12.07
C ASP A 10 2.14 15.51 11.28
N ALA A 11 3.12 14.63 11.01
CA ALA A 11 4.35 15.03 10.35
C ALA A 11 4.16 15.34 8.86
N THR A 12 3.09 14.82 8.23
CA THR A 12 2.72 15.14 6.83
C THR A 12 2.12 16.54 6.71
N GLY A 13 1.56 17.05 7.80
CA GLY A 13 0.82 18.32 7.82
C GLY A 13 -0.57 18.21 7.20
N LEU A 14 -1.02 17.03 6.81
CA LEU A 14 -2.32 16.80 6.19
C LEU A 14 -3.43 16.64 7.22
N PHE A 15 -3.10 16.18 8.44
CA PHE A 15 -4.07 15.93 9.50
C PHE A 15 -3.77 16.72 10.76
N ALA A 16 -4.84 17.17 11.40
CA ALA A 16 -4.80 17.77 12.74
C ALA A 16 -5.77 17.01 13.66
N ASP A 17 -5.20 16.19 14.56
CA ASP A 17 -5.99 15.44 15.54
C ASP A 17 -6.40 16.32 16.69
N ALA A 18 -7.65 16.23 17.11
CA ALA A 18 -8.16 16.95 18.25
C ALA A 18 -9.00 16.05 19.14
N THR A 19 -8.63 15.93 20.41
CA THR A 19 -9.48 15.30 21.42
C THR A 19 -10.40 16.33 22.03
N MET A 20 -11.72 16.08 21.97
CA MET A 20 -12.70 17.00 22.56
C MET A 20 -13.91 16.24 23.12
N ARG A 21 -14.71 16.95 23.95
CA ARG A 21 -15.98 16.40 24.42
C ARG A 21 -17.01 16.47 23.29
N VAL A 22 -17.97 15.53 23.24
CA VAL A 22 -19.06 15.47 22.26
C VAL A 22 -19.71 16.82 22.09
N GLY A 23 -20.28 17.41 23.15
CA GLY A 23 -20.94 18.71 23.04
C GLY A 23 -20.03 19.90 22.65
N ALA A 24 -18.70 19.75 22.70
CA ALA A 24 -17.78 20.76 22.14
C ALA A 24 -17.58 20.53 20.64
N ALA A 25 -17.54 19.29 20.19
CA ALA A 25 -17.49 18.90 18.78
C ALA A 25 -18.76 19.34 18.05
N GLU A 26 -19.94 19.06 18.64
CA GLU A 26 -21.24 19.48 18.09
C GLU A 26 -21.30 21.00 17.86
N ARG A 27 -20.92 21.79 18.87
CA ARG A 27 -20.89 23.25 18.73
C ARG A 27 -19.86 23.74 17.73
N LEU A 28 -18.69 23.12 17.69
CA LEU A 28 -17.62 23.55 16.78
C LEU A 28 -17.94 23.25 15.32
N PHE A 29 -18.46 22.07 15.06
CA PHE A 29 -18.69 21.57 13.70
C PHE A 29 -20.15 21.66 13.25
N SER A 30 -21.02 22.28 14.11
CA SER A 30 -22.46 22.46 13.86
C SER A 30 -23.13 21.12 13.49
N ALA A 31 -22.79 20.06 14.22
CA ALA A 31 -23.31 18.71 14.05
C ALA A 31 -24.12 18.29 15.27
N ASP A 32 -25.19 17.54 15.07
CA ASP A 32 -25.86 16.80 16.13
C ASP A 32 -25.32 15.36 16.08
N LEU A 33 -24.70 14.91 17.19
CA LEU A 33 -24.13 13.57 17.28
C LEU A 33 -25.12 12.65 18.00
N ASP A 34 -25.85 11.88 17.22
CA ASP A 34 -26.80 10.90 17.72
C ASP A 34 -26.10 9.60 18.13
N ARG A 35 -26.68 8.93 19.12
CA ARG A 35 -26.21 7.62 19.58
C ARG A 35 -27.02 6.54 18.89
N PHE A 36 -26.32 5.64 18.25
CA PHE A 36 -26.86 4.46 17.59
C PHE A 36 -26.36 3.20 18.29
N HIS A 37 -27.08 2.13 18.09
CA HIS A 37 -26.69 0.78 18.54
C HIS A 37 -26.48 -0.10 17.31
N ALA A 38 -25.29 -0.67 17.19
CA ALA A 38 -24.99 -1.71 16.22
C ALA A 38 -25.24 -3.08 16.88
N ASP A 39 -26.04 -3.91 16.26
CA ASP A 39 -26.17 -5.31 16.64
C ASP A 39 -24.85 -6.05 16.38
N ALA A 40 -24.58 -7.11 17.16
CA ALA A 40 -23.43 -7.96 16.92
C ALA A 40 -23.54 -8.62 15.53
N THR A 41 -22.45 -8.54 14.77
CA THR A 41 -22.30 -9.28 13.51
C THR A 41 -21.40 -10.51 13.71
N ARG A 42 -21.05 -11.19 12.63
CA ARG A 42 -20.11 -12.32 12.67
C ARG A 42 -18.68 -11.86 13.07
N THR A 43 -18.32 -10.63 12.72
CA THR A 43 -16.99 -10.04 12.90
C THR A 43 -16.95 -8.91 13.95
N THR A 44 -18.09 -8.28 14.26
CA THR A 44 -18.16 -7.18 15.23
C THR A 44 -19.03 -7.52 16.45
N ARG A 45 -18.67 -7.01 17.61
CA ARG A 45 -19.51 -7.06 18.80
C ARG A 45 -20.63 -6.03 18.73
N ALA A 46 -21.78 -6.31 19.40
CA ALA A 46 -22.79 -5.29 19.59
C ALA A 46 -22.21 -4.12 20.38
N GLU A 47 -22.29 -2.91 19.85
CA GLU A 47 -21.80 -1.72 20.52
C GLU A 47 -22.58 -0.47 20.14
N ASP A 48 -22.48 0.53 21.03
CA ASP A 48 -23.04 1.85 20.77
C ASP A 48 -22.01 2.71 20.06
N PHE A 49 -22.42 3.40 19.01
CA PHE A 49 -21.57 4.36 18.29
C PHE A 49 -22.26 5.71 18.17
N LEU A 50 -21.46 6.74 17.87
CA LEU A 50 -21.95 8.08 17.56
C LEU A 50 -21.85 8.32 16.06
N ALA A 51 -22.87 8.93 15.49
CA ALA A 51 -22.80 9.40 14.11
C ALA A 51 -23.52 10.74 13.97
N PRO A 52 -23.09 11.60 13.03
CA PRO A 52 -23.75 12.88 12.78
C PRO A 52 -25.14 12.67 12.17
N GLY A 53 -26.19 13.13 12.86
CA GLY A 53 -27.55 13.21 12.31
C GLY A 53 -27.73 14.35 11.30
N THR A 54 -26.78 15.28 11.25
CA THR A 54 -26.76 16.41 10.32
C THR A 54 -25.39 16.59 9.70
N ALA A 55 -25.33 17.16 8.48
CA ALA A 55 -24.07 17.41 7.80
C ALA A 55 -23.13 18.30 8.62
N THR A 56 -21.92 17.82 8.87
CA THR A 56 -20.87 18.54 9.59
C THR A 56 -20.38 19.76 8.80
N ARG A 57 -19.99 20.82 9.50
CA ARG A 57 -19.50 22.05 8.86
C ARG A 57 -18.16 22.47 9.44
N VAL A 58 -17.20 22.71 8.56
CA VAL A 58 -15.94 23.33 8.96
C VAL A 58 -16.21 24.80 9.40
N PRO A 59 -15.80 25.20 10.63
CA PRO A 59 -15.96 26.55 11.10
C PRO A 59 -15.38 27.61 10.15
N ALA A 60 -16.02 28.76 10.03
CA ALA A 60 -15.57 29.81 9.11
C ALA A 60 -14.11 30.24 9.34
N ALA A 61 -13.63 30.19 10.59
CA ALA A 61 -12.25 30.52 10.94
C ALA A 61 -11.22 29.50 10.49
N LEU A 62 -11.63 28.27 10.10
CA LEU A 62 -10.78 27.20 9.63
C LEU A 62 -10.93 26.92 8.13
N ARG A 63 -11.94 27.52 7.47
CA ARG A 63 -12.14 27.38 6.02
C ARG A 63 -10.94 27.89 5.26
N GLY A 64 -10.30 27.24 4.45
CA GLY A 64 -9.07 27.60 3.75
C GLY A 64 -7.82 26.96 4.33
N THR A 65 -7.94 26.31 5.52
CA THR A 65 -6.87 25.48 6.08
C THR A 65 -7.35 24.06 6.33
N VAL A 66 -8.63 23.89 6.68
CA VAL A 66 -9.26 22.59 6.93
C VAL A 66 -10.31 22.36 5.85
N THR A 67 -10.20 21.27 5.13
CA THR A 67 -11.12 20.88 4.05
C THR A 67 -12.29 20.05 4.57
N GLY A 68 -12.08 19.25 5.62
CA GLY A 68 -13.10 18.39 6.20
C GLY A 68 -12.82 17.98 7.63
N VAL A 69 -13.75 17.24 8.21
CA VAL A 69 -13.69 16.71 9.56
C VAL A 69 -14.05 15.23 9.51
N VAL A 70 -13.20 14.40 10.06
CA VAL A 70 -13.36 12.93 10.16
C VAL A 70 -13.35 12.53 11.64
N GLY A 71 -13.95 11.40 12.01
CA GLY A 71 -13.95 10.86 13.36
C GLY A 71 -15.07 11.38 14.25
N LEU A 72 -16.09 12.04 13.68
CA LEU A 72 -17.37 12.29 14.34
C LEU A 72 -18.35 11.13 14.19
N ASP A 73 -18.18 10.31 13.17
CA ASP A 73 -18.80 8.99 13.04
C ASP A 73 -17.83 7.94 13.62
N THR A 74 -18.28 7.24 14.67
CA THR A 74 -17.52 6.18 15.32
C THR A 74 -18.12 4.80 15.02
N ARG A 75 -18.83 4.69 13.89
CA ARG A 75 -19.39 3.43 13.42
C ARG A 75 -18.27 2.43 13.15
N PRO A 76 -18.38 1.19 13.66
CA PRO A 76 -17.49 0.13 13.26
C PRO A 76 -17.57 -0.10 11.75
N LEU A 77 -16.43 -0.30 11.13
CA LEU A 77 -16.38 -0.79 9.75
C LEU A 77 -16.62 -2.30 9.76
N THR A 78 -17.33 -2.75 8.75
CA THR A 78 -17.27 -4.16 8.35
C THR A 78 -16.04 -4.32 7.49
N ASP A 79 -15.18 -5.25 7.86
CA ASP A 79 -14.05 -5.64 7.03
C ASP A 79 -14.47 -6.85 6.19
N ASP A 80 -14.32 -6.71 4.89
CA ASP A 80 -14.73 -7.73 3.91
C ASP A 80 -13.54 -8.62 3.51
N ALA A 81 -12.30 -8.25 3.90
CA ALA A 81 -11.11 -9.06 3.71
C ALA A 81 -10.63 -9.61 5.05
N GLN A 82 -11.32 -10.60 5.56
CA GLN A 82 -10.94 -11.36 6.76
C GLN A 82 -10.27 -12.68 6.37
N PRO A 83 -9.30 -13.18 7.15
CA PRO A 83 -8.66 -14.46 6.86
C PRO A 83 -9.71 -15.59 6.86
N ASP A 84 -9.83 -16.25 5.73
CA ASP A 84 -10.81 -17.32 5.54
C ASP A 84 -10.18 -18.67 5.90
N PHE A 85 -10.51 -19.16 7.09
CA PHE A 85 -10.02 -20.46 7.56
C PHE A 85 -10.85 -21.61 6.97
N ALA A 86 -10.20 -22.51 6.24
CA ALA A 86 -10.80 -23.67 5.59
C ALA A 86 -11.76 -24.49 6.46
N ALA A 87 -11.55 -24.52 7.78
CA ALA A 87 -12.43 -25.22 8.71
C ALA A 87 -13.60 -24.39 9.21
N ALA A 88 -13.52 -23.06 9.18
CA ALA A 88 -14.64 -22.18 9.54
C ALA A 88 -15.75 -22.28 8.50
N SER A 89 -15.40 -22.38 7.24
CA SER A 89 -16.32 -22.59 6.13
C SER A 89 -17.12 -23.91 6.26
N ALA A 90 -16.46 -25.00 6.66
CA ALA A 90 -17.17 -26.27 6.95
C ALA A 90 -18.12 -26.16 8.16
N ALA A 91 -17.74 -25.40 9.20
CA ALA A 91 -18.60 -25.20 10.39
C ALA A 91 -19.76 -24.23 10.12
N ALA A 92 -19.59 -23.24 9.25
CA ALA A 92 -20.65 -22.33 8.82
C ALA A 92 -21.77 -23.07 8.05
N ARG A 93 -21.43 -24.04 7.22
CA ARG A 93 -22.36 -24.92 6.50
C ARG A 93 -23.27 -25.69 7.46
N LEU A 94 -22.69 -26.25 8.53
CA LEU A 94 -23.44 -26.99 9.55
C LEU A 94 -24.41 -26.10 10.35
N ARG A 95 -24.10 -24.82 10.53
CA ARG A 95 -24.94 -23.86 11.27
C ARG A 95 -26.07 -23.27 10.40
N ALA A 96 -25.91 -23.22 9.10
CA ALA A 96 -26.93 -22.70 8.16
C ALA A 96 -28.13 -23.64 7.97
N GLY A 97 -28.14 -24.81 8.60
CA GLY A 97 -29.28 -25.76 8.51
C GLY A 97 -29.45 -26.38 7.13
N ALA A 98 -28.47 -26.25 6.26
CA ALA A 98 -28.43 -27.05 5.05
C ALA A 98 -28.27 -28.52 5.48
N ASP A 99 -29.09 -29.38 4.93
CA ASP A 99 -29.03 -30.83 5.10
C ASP A 99 -27.79 -31.35 4.34
N VAL A 100 -26.62 -30.87 4.77
CA VAL A 100 -25.31 -31.25 4.22
C VAL A 100 -24.85 -32.40 5.08
N THR A 101 -25.05 -33.60 4.61
CA THR A 101 -24.17 -34.72 4.96
C THR A 101 -22.77 -34.17 4.87
N ALA A 102 -22.07 -34.07 6.01
CA ALA A 102 -20.70 -33.56 6.06
C ALA A 102 -19.95 -34.15 4.86
N PRO A 103 -19.35 -33.34 3.97
CA PRO A 103 -18.60 -33.91 2.88
C PRO A 103 -17.57 -34.81 3.55
N THR A 104 -17.70 -36.09 3.30
CA THR A 104 -16.60 -37.01 3.59
C THR A 104 -15.39 -36.38 2.94
N SER A 105 -14.24 -36.40 3.59
CA SER A 105 -12.95 -35.78 3.22
C SER A 105 -12.47 -36.02 1.77
N SER A 106 -13.34 -36.49 0.90
CA SER A 106 -13.14 -36.83 -0.50
C SER A 106 -13.60 -35.78 -1.50
N GLY A 107 -14.06 -34.59 -1.07
CA GLY A 107 -14.62 -33.56 -1.96
C GLY A 107 -13.81 -32.25 -2.09
N TYR A 108 -12.87 -31.98 -1.19
CA TYR A 108 -11.99 -30.80 -1.32
C TYR A 108 -10.79 -31.12 -2.21
N PRO A 109 -10.34 -30.18 -3.05
CA PRO A 109 -9.08 -30.32 -3.74
C PRO A 109 -7.98 -30.59 -2.72
N THR A 110 -7.27 -31.68 -2.85
CA THR A 110 -6.06 -31.90 -2.06
C THR A 110 -4.99 -30.98 -2.58
N ARG A 111 -4.20 -30.38 -1.67
CA ARG A 111 -2.99 -29.64 -2.02
C ARG A 111 -2.21 -30.33 -3.12
N SER A 112 -2.03 -29.66 -4.25
CA SER A 112 -1.18 -30.11 -5.36
C SER A 112 0.28 -29.75 -5.10
N GLY A 113 1.19 -30.23 -5.93
CA GLY A 113 2.62 -29.95 -5.79
C GLY A 113 3.31 -30.76 -4.69
N THR A 114 4.51 -30.32 -4.31
CA THR A 114 5.38 -30.97 -3.31
C THR A 114 5.66 -30.03 -2.15
N ALA A 115 5.02 -30.29 -1.01
CA ALA A 115 5.18 -29.49 0.20
C ALA A 115 6.47 -29.83 0.95
N ALA A 116 7.02 -28.82 1.67
CA ALA A 116 8.14 -28.99 2.59
C ALA A 116 7.90 -28.19 3.87
N GLY A 117 8.35 -28.70 5.01
CA GLY A 117 8.19 -28.07 6.32
C GLY A 117 8.16 -29.10 7.46
N CYS A 118 7.77 -28.67 8.63
CA CYS A 118 7.62 -29.54 9.80
C CYS A 118 6.33 -30.40 9.70
N ALA A 119 6.29 -31.47 10.49
CA ALA A 119 5.20 -32.45 10.47
C ALA A 119 3.81 -31.83 10.75
N GLY A 120 3.75 -30.78 11.57
CA GLY A 120 2.49 -30.09 11.90
C GLY A 120 1.89 -29.40 10.70
N ALA A 121 2.68 -28.65 9.95
CA ALA A 121 2.28 -27.99 8.71
C ALA A 121 1.94 -28.99 7.59
N LEU A 122 2.77 -30.02 7.43
CA LEU A 122 2.55 -31.04 6.40
C LEU A 122 1.27 -31.86 6.61
N ALA A 123 0.75 -31.90 7.81
CA ALA A 123 -0.50 -32.59 8.13
C ALA A 123 -1.76 -31.82 7.74
N GLN A 124 -1.63 -30.57 7.29
CA GLN A 124 -2.72 -29.70 6.89
C GLN A 124 -2.82 -29.57 5.36
N PRO A 125 -3.97 -29.11 4.82
CA PRO A 125 -4.18 -29.04 3.37
C PRO A 125 -3.52 -27.81 2.70
N GLY A 126 -3.10 -26.80 3.45
CA GLY A 126 -2.59 -25.53 2.91
C GLY A 126 -1.26 -25.69 2.15
N PHE A 127 -1.00 -24.81 1.20
CA PHE A 127 0.28 -24.71 0.52
C PHE A 127 1.35 -24.14 1.47
N THR A 128 2.50 -24.81 1.50
CA THR A 128 3.65 -24.39 2.31
C THR A 128 4.52 -23.37 1.55
N PRO A 129 5.38 -22.57 2.24
CA PRO A 129 6.18 -21.52 1.61
C PRO A 129 6.94 -21.95 0.35
N ASN A 130 7.57 -23.12 0.35
CA ASN A 130 8.29 -23.60 -0.84
C ASN A 130 7.38 -23.78 -2.06
N GLN A 131 6.07 -23.97 -1.87
CA GLN A 131 5.12 -24.16 -2.96
C GLN A 131 4.71 -22.81 -3.57
N TYR A 132 4.14 -21.91 -2.78
CA TYR A 132 3.68 -20.64 -3.33
C TYR A 132 4.83 -19.69 -3.71
N LEU A 133 5.97 -19.73 -3.03
CA LEU A 133 7.15 -18.96 -3.44
C LEU A 133 7.72 -19.44 -4.79
N THR A 134 7.65 -20.74 -5.06
CA THR A 134 8.03 -21.27 -6.38
C THR A 134 7.01 -20.91 -7.45
N ALA A 135 5.72 -21.06 -7.15
CA ALA A 135 4.63 -20.78 -8.08
C ALA A 135 4.69 -19.35 -8.63
N TYR A 136 5.01 -18.39 -7.76
CA TYR A 136 5.06 -16.97 -8.11
C TYR A 136 6.48 -16.42 -8.36
N GLY A 137 7.51 -17.28 -8.41
CA GLY A 137 8.86 -16.90 -8.83
C GLY A 137 9.72 -16.17 -7.80
N TYR A 138 9.36 -16.21 -6.49
CA TYR A 138 10.13 -15.60 -5.41
C TYR A 138 11.49 -16.24 -5.20
N ASN A 139 11.55 -17.57 -5.29
CA ASN A 139 12.77 -18.36 -5.08
C ASN A 139 13.92 -17.96 -6.00
N THR A 140 13.65 -17.42 -7.18
CA THR A 140 14.68 -16.86 -8.07
C THR A 140 15.40 -15.70 -7.39
N LEU A 141 14.67 -14.64 -6.97
CA LEU A 141 15.26 -13.50 -6.29
C LEU A 141 15.91 -13.87 -4.96
N GLN A 142 15.23 -14.71 -4.15
CA GLN A 142 15.77 -15.15 -2.87
C GLN A 142 17.08 -15.92 -3.01
N SER A 143 17.22 -16.78 -4.05
CA SER A 143 18.46 -17.52 -4.34
C SER A 143 19.58 -16.62 -4.86
N GLU A 144 19.25 -15.50 -5.48
CA GLU A 144 20.21 -14.46 -5.89
C GLU A 144 20.64 -13.56 -4.73
N GLY A 145 20.06 -13.76 -3.54
CA GLY A 145 20.38 -13.03 -2.32
C GLY A 145 19.47 -11.84 -2.00
N PHE A 146 18.46 -11.60 -2.83
CA PHE A 146 17.44 -10.59 -2.56
C PHE A 146 16.35 -11.17 -1.65
N GLN A 147 16.43 -10.84 -0.37
CA GLN A 147 15.56 -11.37 0.70
C GLN A 147 14.94 -10.26 1.54
N GLY A 148 15.00 -8.99 1.08
CA GLY A 148 14.43 -7.82 1.73
C GLY A 148 15.43 -6.99 2.55
N GLN A 149 16.74 -7.28 2.49
CA GLN A 149 17.74 -6.53 3.27
C GLN A 149 17.76 -5.05 2.88
N GLY A 150 17.61 -4.20 3.88
CA GLY A 150 17.56 -2.74 3.72
C GLY A 150 16.17 -2.20 3.46
N GLU A 151 15.18 -3.06 3.18
CA GLU A 151 13.79 -2.67 2.94
C GLU A 151 12.96 -2.70 4.22
N ARG A 152 11.89 -1.91 4.27
CA ARG A 152 10.90 -1.85 5.35
C ARG A 152 9.50 -1.97 4.77
N VAL A 153 8.65 -2.76 5.42
CA VAL A 153 7.24 -2.90 5.07
C VAL A 153 6.38 -2.49 6.25
N ALA A 154 5.36 -1.68 5.99
CA ALA A 154 4.33 -1.37 6.97
C ALA A 154 3.10 -2.23 6.71
N LEU A 155 2.58 -2.86 7.74
CA LEU A 155 1.31 -3.57 7.75
C LEU A 155 0.25 -2.72 8.44
N ILE A 156 -0.94 -2.65 7.86
CA ILE A 156 -2.09 -1.91 8.39
C ILE A 156 -3.10 -2.92 8.92
N GLU A 157 -3.29 -2.92 10.25
CA GLU A 157 -3.96 -4.01 10.94
C GLU A 157 -5.10 -3.53 11.84
N ILE A 158 -6.10 -4.40 12.06
CA ILE A 158 -7.24 -4.18 12.97
C ILE A 158 -7.25 -5.17 14.14
N ASP A 159 -6.29 -6.03 14.21
CA ASP A 159 -6.01 -6.90 15.35
C ASP A 159 -4.52 -6.88 15.70
N GLY A 160 -4.12 -7.59 16.76
CA GLY A 160 -2.73 -7.76 17.15
C GLY A 160 -2.22 -9.15 16.79
N PHE A 161 -1.00 -9.46 17.19
CA PHE A 161 -0.35 -10.74 16.90
C PHE A 161 0.38 -11.30 18.12
N LYS A 162 0.77 -12.57 18.03
CA LYS A 162 1.71 -13.20 18.97
C LYS A 162 3.04 -13.43 18.28
N ALA A 163 4.09 -12.78 18.74
CA ALA A 163 5.44 -13.00 18.22
C ALA A 163 5.87 -14.48 18.28
N SER A 164 5.35 -15.25 19.27
CA SER A 164 5.60 -16.69 19.37
C SER A 164 5.07 -17.49 18.19
N ASP A 165 3.98 -17.04 17.57
CA ASP A 165 3.36 -17.73 16.44
C ASP A 165 4.22 -17.53 15.19
N VAL A 166 4.64 -16.29 14.91
CA VAL A 166 5.59 -15.97 13.83
C VAL A 166 6.91 -16.74 13.98
N HIS A 167 7.45 -16.83 15.21
CA HIS A 167 8.66 -17.61 15.46
C HIS A 167 8.45 -19.11 15.24
N SER A 168 7.27 -19.65 15.56
CA SER A 168 6.95 -21.06 15.33
C SER A 168 6.80 -21.39 13.85
N PHE A 169 6.18 -20.48 13.08
CA PHE A 169 6.10 -20.55 11.63
C PHE A 169 7.51 -20.52 11.02
N ALA A 170 8.30 -19.50 11.32
CA ALA A 170 9.66 -19.34 10.82
C ALA A 170 10.54 -20.57 11.14
N ALA A 171 10.48 -21.08 12.36
CA ALA A 171 11.24 -22.27 12.77
C ALA A 171 10.86 -23.53 11.97
N CYS A 172 9.56 -23.68 11.61
CA CYS A 172 9.07 -24.81 10.81
C CYS A 172 9.68 -24.83 9.40
N PHE A 173 9.88 -23.64 8.83
CA PHE A 173 10.36 -23.50 7.44
C PHE A 173 11.82 -23.05 7.34
N GLY A 174 12.50 -22.87 8.48
CA GLY A 174 13.92 -22.49 8.53
C GLY A 174 14.17 -21.04 8.11
N LEU A 175 13.19 -20.15 8.35
CA LEU A 175 13.27 -18.74 8.04
C LEU A 175 13.86 -17.94 9.23
N PRO A 176 14.62 -16.88 9.00
CA PRO A 176 14.93 -15.88 10.03
C PRO A 176 13.72 -14.96 10.22
N VAL A 177 13.47 -14.49 11.42
CA VAL A 177 12.39 -13.54 11.71
C VAL A 177 12.95 -12.11 11.64
N PRO A 178 12.39 -11.20 10.81
CA PRO A 178 12.73 -9.78 10.81
C PRO A 178 12.45 -9.10 12.15
N GLN A 179 12.96 -7.87 12.33
CA GLN A 179 12.50 -7.03 13.44
C GLN A 179 11.04 -6.62 13.20
N ILE A 180 10.19 -6.80 14.21
CA ILE A 180 8.77 -6.43 14.14
C ILE A 180 8.49 -5.42 15.25
N ASP A 181 8.01 -4.23 14.85
CA ASP A 181 7.62 -3.17 15.78
C ASP A 181 6.13 -2.85 15.59
N ALA A 182 5.36 -2.85 16.69
CA ALA A 182 3.93 -2.56 16.68
C ALA A 182 3.62 -1.15 17.16
N TYR A 183 2.74 -0.46 16.45
CA TYR A 183 2.33 0.93 16.70
C TYR A 183 0.80 1.03 16.80
N GLY A 184 0.30 1.41 17.97
CA GLY A 184 -1.14 1.67 18.15
C GLY A 184 -1.57 3.02 17.55
N VAL A 185 -2.48 3.00 16.61
CA VAL A 185 -3.05 4.19 15.96
C VAL A 185 -4.38 4.55 16.59
N GLY A 186 -4.41 5.65 17.36
CA GLY A 186 -5.60 6.07 18.08
C GLY A 186 -5.99 5.21 19.28
N ILE A 187 -5.24 4.16 19.59
CA ILE A 187 -5.46 3.23 20.69
C ILE A 187 -4.41 3.41 21.78
N GLY A 188 -4.79 3.12 23.03
CA GLY A 188 -3.89 3.27 24.19
C GLY A 188 -3.19 1.98 24.65
N LYS A 189 -3.43 0.86 23.96
CA LYS A 189 -2.89 -0.49 24.27
C LYS A 189 -2.86 -1.32 22.98
N ALA A 190 -1.99 -2.33 22.96
CA ALA A 190 -1.99 -3.33 21.90
C ALA A 190 -3.35 -4.02 21.78
N LEU A 191 -3.74 -4.36 20.58
CA LEU A 191 -4.95 -5.12 20.30
C LEU A 191 -4.80 -6.59 20.71
N PRO A 192 -5.90 -7.31 20.95
CA PRO A 192 -5.86 -8.76 21.10
C PRO A 192 -5.25 -9.41 19.85
N ALA A 193 -4.47 -10.46 20.05
CA ALA A 193 -3.94 -11.21 18.92
C ALA A 193 -5.07 -11.86 18.12
N GLY A 194 -5.05 -11.69 16.83
CA GLY A 194 -6.01 -12.21 15.86
C GLY A 194 -5.36 -12.99 14.73
N GLY A 195 -6.15 -13.34 13.75
CA GLY A 195 -5.75 -14.14 12.61
C GLY A 195 -5.14 -13.31 11.50
N GLU A 196 -5.61 -12.07 11.31
CA GLU A 196 -5.18 -11.21 10.20
C GLU A 196 -3.71 -10.82 10.33
N SER A 197 -3.33 -10.14 11.42
CA SER A 197 -1.93 -9.77 11.64
C SER A 197 -0.99 -10.97 11.68
N THR A 198 -1.47 -12.14 12.15
CA THR A 198 -0.66 -13.38 12.14
C THR A 198 -0.41 -13.86 10.72
N LEU A 199 -1.46 -13.90 9.89
CA LEU A 199 -1.39 -14.24 8.46
C LEU A 199 -0.42 -13.34 7.72
N ASP A 200 -0.60 -12.03 7.86
CA ASP A 200 0.20 -11.02 7.16
C ASP A 200 1.68 -11.12 7.51
N LEU A 201 1.99 -11.23 8.80
CA LEU A 201 3.36 -11.36 9.27
C LEU A 201 4.04 -12.64 8.76
N GLU A 202 3.34 -13.78 8.76
CA GLU A 202 3.92 -15.05 8.34
C GLU A 202 4.12 -15.13 6.82
N LEU A 203 3.20 -14.60 6.03
CA LEU A 203 3.36 -14.53 4.58
C LEU A 203 4.42 -13.52 4.16
N LEU A 204 4.49 -12.38 4.84
CA LEU A 204 5.53 -11.39 4.59
C LEU A 204 6.92 -11.94 4.98
N ASP A 205 7.03 -12.66 6.12
CA ASP A 205 8.27 -13.34 6.53
C ASP A 205 8.70 -14.39 5.50
N ALA A 206 7.78 -15.19 4.98
CA ALA A 206 8.09 -16.15 3.92
C ALA A 206 8.55 -15.46 2.63
N ALA A 207 7.90 -14.37 2.23
CA ALA A 207 8.20 -13.62 1.01
C ALA A 207 9.55 -12.90 1.10
N ALA A 208 9.81 -12.21 2.22
CA ALA A 208 10.97 -11.34 2.40
C ALA A 208 11.64 -11.54 3.78
N PRO A 209 12.26 -12.72 4.02
CA PRO A 209 12.65 -13.18 5.36
C PRO A 209 13.79 -12.38 6.01
N ARG A 210 14.35 -11.41 5.33
CA ARG A 210 15.42 -10.54 5.83
C ARG A 210 15.08 -9.05 5.72
N LEU A 211 13.80 -8.71 5.74
CA LEU A 211 13.41 -7.31 5.89
C LEU A 211 14.15 -6.67 7.05
N SER A 212 14.55 -5.43 6.88
CA SER A 212 15.20 -4.69 7.96
C SER A 212 14.25 -4.42 9.12
N GLU A 213 12.97 -4.24 8.82
CA GLU A 213 11.93 -3.97 9.80
C GLU A 213 10.54 -4.19 9.19
N ILE A 214 9.63 -4.72 10.00
CA ILE A 214 8.19 -4.77 9.73
C ILE A 214 7.51 -3.88 10.77
N ASP A 215 6.85 -2.82 10.30
CA ASP A 215 6.11 -1.89 11.14
C ASP A 215 4.62 -2.26 11.12
N VAL A 216 4.05 -2.73 12.22
CA VAL A 216 2.63 -3.10 12.34
C VAL A 216 1.84 -1.94 12.93
N TYR A 217 0.92 -1.36 12.15
CA TYR A 217 0.07 -0.24 12.58
C TYR A 217 -1.31 -0.76 12.96
N GLU A 218 -1.51 -0.98 14.25
CA GLU A 218 -2.75 -1.53 14.81
C GLU A 218 -3.77 -0.42 15.08
N SER A 219 -5.01 -0.57 14.61
CA SER A 219 -6.13 0.35 14.90
C SER A 219 -7.42 -0.43 15.18
N GLU A 220 -8.34 0.17 15.98
CA GLU A 220 -9.69 -0.38 16.05
C GLU A 220 -10.38 -0.25 14.69
N PRO A 221 -11.32 -1.16 14.33
CA PRO A 221 -12.00 -1.16 13.03
C PRO A 221 -13.04 -0.02 12.92
N LEU A 222 -12.58 1.21 13.14
CA LEU A 222 -13.35 2.43 12.94
C LEU A 222 -12.83 3.16 11.72
N ALA A 223 -13.72 3.62 10.83
CA ALA A 223 -13.34 4.27 9.56
C ALA A 223 -12.25 5.33 9.73
N SER A 224 -12.36 6.20 10.72
CA SER A 224 -11.39 7.26 10.98
C SER A 224 -10.04 6.74 11.47
N GLN A 225 -9.99 5.60 12.14
CA GLN A 225 -8.75 5.02 12.68
C GLN A 225 -8.04 4.18 11.62
N VAL A 226 -8.76 3.33 10.90
CA VAL A 226 -8.22 2.55 9.77
C VAL A 226 -7.63 3.47 8.70
N LEU A 227 -8.35 4.51 8.29
CA LEU A 227 -7.85 5.47 7.32
C LEU A 227 -6.64 6.26 7.85
N ARG A 228 -6.58 6.49 9.16
CA ARG A 228 -5.43 7.09 9.78
C ARG A 228 -4.23 6.14 9.79
N SER A 229 -4.42 4.84 10.03
CA SER A 229 -3.33 3.87 9.99
C SER A 229 -2.68 3.77 8.61
N LEU A 230 -3.43 3.98 7.52
CA LEU A 230 -2.88 4.13 6.17
C LEU A 230 -1.95 5.36 6.02
N THR A 231 -2.13 6.38 6.83
CA THR A 231 -1.37 7.63 6.74
C THR A 231 -0.21 7.73 7.72
N GLU A 232 -0.29 7.03 8.86
CA GLU A 232 0.70 7.09 9.94
C GLU A 232 2.09 6.60 9.51
N PRO A 233 2.26 5.57 8.64
CA PRO A 233 3.56 5.15 8.13
C PRO A 233 4.34 6.26 7.43
N LEU A 234 3.67 7.16 6.72
CA LEU A 234 4.29 8.29 6.02
C LEU A 234 4.69 9.43 6.98
N ALA A 235 4.10 9.43 8.18
CA ALA A 235 4.44 10.37 9.25
C ALA A 235 5.62 9.90 10.12
N ALA A 236 6.21 8.73 9.83
CA ALA A 236 7.34 8.18 10.58
C ALA A 236 8.54 9.13 10.55
N ARG A 237 9.14 9.35 11.73
CA ARG A 237 10.19 10.37 11.90
C ARG A 237 11.57 9.93 11.43
N SER A 238 11.82 8.62 11.38
CA SER A 238 13.14 8.07 11.09
C SER A 238 13.30 7.70 9.62
N ARG A 239 12.37 6.96 9.07
CA ARG A 239 12.33 6.51 7.68
C ARG A 239 10.91 6.08 7.34
N ILE A 240 10.37 6.54 6.22
CA ILE A 240 9.12 6.02 5.68
C ILE A 240 9.35 4.59 5.16
N PRO A 241 8.33 3.71 5.17
CA PRO A 241 8.46 2.36 4.60
C PRO A 241 8.68 2.42 3.09
N ASP A 242 9.17 1.34 2.52
CA ASP A 242 9.31 1.18 1.08
C ASP A 242 7.99 0.66 0.48
N VAL A 243 7.27 -0.17 1.26
CA VAL A 243 5.97 -0.73 0.88
C VAL A 243 4.99 -0.63 2.06
N ILE A 244 3.72 -0.34 1.77
CA ILE A 244 2.60 -0.43 2.71
C ILE A 244 1.66 -1.53 2.21
N SER A 245 1.34 -2.49 3.06
CA SER A 245 0.36 -3.55 2.83
C SER A 245 -0.86 -3.35 3.72
N ALA A 246 -2.04 -3.37 3.13
CA ALA A 246 -3.30 -3.25 3.84
C ALA A 246 -4.21 -4.42 3.46
N SER A 247 -4.22 -5.44 4.31
CA SER A 247 -5.13 -6.59 4.18
C SER A 247 -6.52 -6.25 4.68
N LEU A 248 -6.91 -5.00 4.50
CA LEU A 248 -8.19 -4.45 4.93
C LEU A 248 -8.99 -4.03 3.71
N SER A 249 -10.24 -4.39 3.70
CA SER A 249 -11.16 -3.95 2.67
C SER A 249 -12.54 -3.62 3.25
N THR A 250 -13.08 -2.50 2.85
CA THR A 250 -14.42 -2.07 3.24
C THR A 250 -15.14 -1.52 2.02
N CYS A 251 -16.42 -1.81 1.92
CA CYS A 251 -17.29 -1.31 0.86
C CYS A 251 -17.07 0.20 0.60
N GLU A 252 -16.69 0.58 -0.61
CA GLU A 252 -16.41 1.98 -1.00
C GLU A 252 -17.56 2.94 -0.66
N PRO A 253 -18.83 2.65 -0.97
CA PRO A 253 -19.97 3.46 -0.53
C PRO A 253 -20.08 3.66 0.98
N ASP A 254 -19.74 2.66 1.80
CA ASP A 254 -19.85 2.74 3.26
C ASP A 254 -18.73 3.58 3.86
N VAL A 255 -17.52 3.48 3.33
CA VAL A 255 -16.42 4.40 3.69
C VAL A 255 -16.79 5.83 3.35
N GLN A 256 -17.31 6.08 2.15
CA GLN A 256 -17.76 7.42 1.75
C GLN A 256 -18.87 7.96 2.66
N ALA A 257 -19.80 7.11 3.08
CA ALA A 257 -20.85 7.48 4.03
C ALA A 257 -20.30 7.81 5.43
N ALA A 258 -19.28 7.07 5.89
CA ALA A 258 -18.70 7.22 7.22
C ALA A 258 -17.79 8.46 7.36
N ILE A 259 -16.97 8.77 6.35
CA ILE A 259 -15.99 9.88 6.42
C ILE A 259 -16.31 11.06 5.50
N GLY A 260 -17.26 10.91 4.59
CA GLY A 260 -17.63 11.90 3.59
C GLY A 260 -16.55 12.18 2.55
N GLN A 261 -16.89 12.96 1.52
CA GLN A 261 -15.97 13.28 0.42
C GLN A 261 -14.65 13.92 0.93
N ALA A 262 -14.74 14.84 1.89
CA ALA A 262 -13.54 15.48 2.41
C ALA A 262 -12.58 14.53 3.16
N GLY A 263 -13.12 13.48 3.78
CA GLY A 263 -12.31 12.42 4.37
C GLY A 263 -11.63 11.57 3.28
N ILE A 264 -12.37 11.19 2.25
CA ILE A 264 -11.81 10.52 1.07
C ILE A 264 -10.69 11.35 0.44
N ASP A 265 -10.93 12.63 0.15
CA ASP A 265 -9.94 13.55 -0.44
C ASP A 265 -8.65 13.64 0.40
N ALA A 266 -8.77 13.58 1.73
CA ALA A 266 -7.63 13.63 2.63
C ALA A 266 -6.80 12.34 2.56
N VAL A 267 -7.45 11.19 2.53
CA VAL A 267 -6.77 9.88 2.37
C VAL A 267 -6.14 9.78 0.99
N GLU A 268 -6.86 10.13 -0.07
CA GLU A 268 -6.32 10.15 -1.44
C GLU A 268 -5.09 11.04 -1.55
N SER A 269 -5.10 12.24 -0.92
CA SER A 269 -3.92 13.11 -0.87
C SER A 269 -2.72 12.46 -0.18
N THR A 270 -2.96 11.60 0.80
CA THR A 270 -1.90 10.86 1.49
C THR A 270 -1.37 9.70 0.64
N LEU A 271 -2.26 8.97 -0.03
CA LEU A 271 -1.88 7.91 -0.96
C LEU A 271 -1.14 8.48 -2.19
N GLU A 272 -1.54 9.66 -2.68
CA GLU A 272 -0.79 10.41 -3.68
C GLU A 272 0.60 10.82 -3.17
N LEU A 273 0.72 11.23 -1.91
CA LEU A 273 2.02 11.52 -1.28
C LEU A 273 2.89 10.25 -1.20
N ALA A 274 2.32 9.09 -0.84
CA ALA A 274 3.02 7.81 -0.87
C ALA A 274 3.58 7.52 -2.27
N ALA A 275 2.74 7.63 -3.28
CA ALA A 275 3.14 7.47 -4.68
C ALA A 275 4.26 8.45 -5.08
N ALA A 276 4.13 9.73 -4.72
CA ALA A 276 5.13 10.77 -5.02
C ALA A 276 6.46 10.59 -4.28
N THR A 277 6.46 9.90 -3.15
CA THR A 277 7.67 9.62 -2.34
C THR A 277 8.30 8.26 -2.64
N GLY A 278 7.75 7.51 -3.61
CA GLY A 278 8.29 6.23 -4.04
C GLY A 278 7.91 5.06 -3.12
N VAL A 279 6.79 5.17 -2.40
CA VAL A 279 6.23 4.11 -1.57
C VAL A 279 5.18 3.35 -2.38
N SER A 280 5.28 2.02 -2.42
CA SER A 280 4.24 1.16 -2.97
C SER A 280 3.14 0.95 -1.93
N VAL A 281 1.87 1.11 -2.32
CA VAL A 281 0.72 0.78 -1.46
C VAL A 281 -0.10 -0.32 -2.12
N LEU A 282 -0.29 -1.42 -1.41
CA LEU A 282 -1.09 -2.55 -1.84
C LEU A 282 -2.28 -2.73 -0.91
N ALA A 283 -3.42 -3.15 -1.44
CA ALA A 283 -4.58 -3.47 -0.62
C ALA A 283 -5.37 -4.67 -1.19
N ALA A 284 -5.94 -5.45 -0.28
CA ALA A 284 -6.85 -6.52 -0.61
C ALA A 284 -8.10 -5.99 -1.31
N SER A 285 -8.54 -6.66 -2.39
CA SER A 285 -9.73 -6.23 -3.13
C SER A 285 -11.05 -6.69 -2.50
N GLY A 286 -10.99 -7.56 -1.49
CA GLY A 286 -12.14 -8.07 -0.75
C GLY A 286 -12.49 -9.52 -1.09
N ASP A 287 -13.36 -10.10 -0.27
CA ASP A 287 -13.67 -11.52 -0.27
C ASP A 287 -15.17 -11.83 -0.49
N ASP A 288 -15.97 -10.79 -0.74
CA ASP A 288 -17.43 -10.90 -0.99
C ASP A 288 -17.80 -10.72 -2.49
N GLY A 289 -16.90 -11.14 -3.38
CA GLY A 289 -17.11 -11.12 -4.83
C GLY A 289 -17.32 -9.71 -5.37
N SER A 290 -18.22 -9.59 -6.35
CA SER A 290 -18.61 -8.32 -6.96
C SER A 290 -19.54 -7.45 -6.09
N THR A 291 -19.80 -7.86 -4.83
CA THR A 291 -20.80 -7.25 -3.93
C THR A 291 -20.20 -6.84 -2.59
N ALA A 292 -19.12 -6.10 -2.60
CA ALA A 292 -18.35 -5.71 -1.42
C ALA A 292 -19.15 -5.14 -0.23
N CYS A 293 -20.38 -4.70 -0.43
CA CYS A 293 -21.18 -4.12 0.64
C CYS A 293 -21.99 -5.18 1.39
N LEU A 294 -21.86 -5.20 2.71
CA LEU A 294 -22.55 -6.12 3.58
C LEU A 294 -23.74 -5.45 4.31
N THR A 295 -24.74 -6.25 4.64
CA THR A 295 -25.76 -5.86 5.60
C THR A 295 -25.18 -5.83 7.02
N SER A 296 -25.89 -5.21 7.97
CA SER A 296 -25.53 -5.27 9.40
C SER A 296 -25.43 -6.70 9.98
N ARG A 297 -25.84 -7.70 9.24
CA ARG A 297 -25.75 -9.13 9.60
C ARG A 297 -24.58 -9.84 8.89
N GLY A 298 -23.73 -9.10 8.17
CA GLY A 298 -22.61 -9.65 7.41
C GLY A 298 -23.07 -10.49 6.20
N GLN A 299 -24.21 -10.16 5.60
CA GLN A 299 -24.67 -10.79 4.35
C GLN A 299 -24.43 -9.83 3.21
N PRO A 300 -23.91 -10.29 2.06
CA PRO A 300 -23.73 -9.45 0.89
C PRO A 300 -25.02 -8.72 0.50
N LEU A 301 -24.90 -7.47 0.10
CA LEU A 301 -26.01 -6.69 -0.46
C LEU A 301 -26.18 -7.02 -1.95
N ASP A 302 -27.42 -7.09 -2.40
CA ASP A 302 -27.78 -7.32 -3.81
C ASP A 302 -27.47 -6.08 -4.66
N ARG A 303 -26.21 -5.68 -4.72
CA ARG A 303 -25.71 -4.58 -5.57
C ARG A 303 -24.22 -4.72 -5.83
N LEU A 304 -23.80 -4.36 -7.05
CA LEU A 304 -22.40 -4.29 -7.40
C LEU A 304 -21.70 -3.17 -6.62
N ALA A 305 -20.58 -3.49 -6.02
CA ALA A 305 -19.73 -2.55 -5.31
C ALA A 305 -18.30 -3.12 -5.20
N VAL A 306 -17.34 -2.26 -5.02
CA VAL A 306 -15.93 -2.61 -4.79
C VAL A 306 -15.47 -2.12 -3.42
N ASN A 307 -14.30 -2.56 -3.00
CA ASN A 307 -13.72 -2.24 -1.72
C ASN A 307 -12.69 -1.11 -1.80
N TYR A 308 -12.62 -0.34 -0.73
CA TYR A 308 -11.62 0.68 -0.47
C TYR A 308 -10.70 0.18 0.68
N PRO A 309 -9.35 0.34 0.63
CA PRO A 309 -8.64 1.27 -0.25
C PRO A 309 -8.19 0.72 -1.62
N ALA A 310 -8.48 -0.55 -1.97
CA ALA A 310 -8.12 -1.11 -3.28
C ALA A 310 -8.67 -0.30 -4.47
N ALA A 311 -9.84 0.32 -4.30
CA ALA A 311 -10.48 1.18 -5.30
C ALA A 311 -9.73 2.51 -5.54
N SER A 312 -8.83 2.94 -4.64
CA SER A 312 -8.04 4.16 -4.84
C SER A 312 -7.19 4.10 -6.11
N PRO A 313 -7.14 5.16 -6.92
CA PRO A 313 -6.24 5.23 -8.08
C PRO A 313 -4.75 5.12 -7.74
N TRP A 314 -4.36 5.31 -6.48
CA TRP A 314 -2.98 5.32 -5.99
C TRP A 314 -2.54 4.00 -5.36
N VAL A 315 -3.43 3.01 -5.28
CA VAL A 315 -3.23 1.72 -4.63
C VAL A 315 -3.20 0.61 -5.67
N THR A 316 -2.36 -0.41 -5.45
CA THR A 316 -2.40 -1.66 -6.20
C THR A 316 -3.42 -2.58 -5.54
N GLY A 317 -4.58 -2.76 -6.16
CA GLY A 317 -5.62 -3.69 -5.69
C GLY A 317 -5.23 -5.14 -6.01
N VAL A 318 -5.19 -5.99 -4.98
CA VAL A 318 -4.81 -7.40 -5.10
C VAL A 318 -6.05 -8.27 -4.98
N GLY A 319 -6.41 -8.94 -6.06
CA GLY A 319 -7.49 -9.91 -6.15
C GLY A 319 -7.06 -11.35 -5.90
N GLY A 320 -7.98 -12.27 -6.09
CA GLY A 320 -7.83 -13.66 -5.68
C GLY A 320 -8.04 -14.70 -6.79
N THR A 321 -7.21 -15.73 -6.77
CA THR A 321 -7.31 -16.91 -7.63
C THR A 321 -7.27 -18.21 -6.82
N SER A 322 -7.80 -19.28 -7.40
CA SER A 322 -7.51 -20.65 -7.01
C SER A 322 -6.43 -21.21 -7.93
N VAL A 323 -5.49 -21.99 -7.40
CA VAL A 323 -4.36 -22.50 -8.19
C VAL A 323 -4.17 -24.01 -8.05
N THR A 324 -3.69 -24.62 -9.12
CA THR A 324 -3.19 -26.00 -9.14
C THR A 324 -1.72 -25.98 -9.48
N LEU A 325 -0.90 -26.68 -8.68
CA LEU A 325 0.55 -26.70 -8.86
C LEU A 325 1.02 -28.03 -9.46
N SER A 326 2.01 -27.98 -10.33
CA SER A 326 2.74 -29.15 -10.79
C SER A 326 3.55 -29.80 -9.65
N ALA A 327 4.07 -31.00 -9.86
CA ALA A 327 4.96 -31.66 -8.90
C ALA A 327 6.22 -30.84 -8.57
N GLN A 328 6.61 -29.89 -9.43
CA GLN A 328 7.70 -28.94 -9.24
C GLN A 328 7.25 -27.63 -8.61
N ASN A 329 6.02 -27.55 -8.11
CA ASN A 329 5.41 -26.37 -7.48
C ASN A 329 5.26 -25.17 -8.44
N ALA A 330 5.19 -25.38 -9.72
CA ALA A 330 4.98 -24.34 -10.72
C ALA A 330 3.53 -24.29 -11.17
N ILE A 331 3.03 -23.11 -11.49
CA ILE A 331 1.86 -22.89 -12.33
C ILE A 331 2.34 -23.17 -13.76
N ALA A 332 2.11 -24.39 -14.25
CA ALA A 332 2.72 -24.88 -15.49
C ALA A 332 1.97 -24.40 -16.75
N ASP A 333 0.65 -24.34 -16.66
CA ASP A 333 -0.23 -23.78 -17.69
C ASP A 333 -1.18 -22.76 -17.03
N PRO A 334 -0.84 -21.46 -17.04
CA PRO A 334 -1.65 -20.45 -16.36
C PRO A 334 -3.11 -20.45 -16.75
N ALA A 335 -3.46 -20.81 -17.98
CA ALA A 335 -4.84 -20.84 -18.45
C ALA A 335 -5.65 -22.02 -17.89
N ALA A 336 -4.97 -23.11 -17.51
CA ALA A 336 -5.60 -24.32 -16.97
C ALA A 336 -5.42 -24.45 -15.44
N ASP A 337 -4.28 -23.96 -14.92
CA ASP A 337 -3.86 -24.14 -13.54
C ASP A 337 -4.33 -23.00 -12.62
N GLN A 338 -4.95 -21.98 -13.18
CA GLN A 338 -5.52 -20.86 -12.43
C GLN A 338 -6.96 -20.57 -12.84
N ILE A 339 -7.79 -20.22 -11.86
CA ILE A 339 -9.16 -19.77 -12.03
C ILE A 339 -9.44 -18.66 -11.04
N VAL A 340 -10.32 -17.73 -11.36
CA VAL A 340 -10.82 -16.73 -10.40
C VAL A 340 -11.36 -17.44 -9.17
N TRP A 341 -10.94 -16.99 -7.97
CA TRP A 341 -11.44 -17.55 -6.73
C TRP A 341 -12.93 -17.22 -6.55
N ASN A 342 -13.73 -18.25 -6.43
CA ASN A 342 -15.15 -18.16 -6.08
C ASN A 342 -15.61 -19.53 -5.57
N ASP A 343 -15.88 -19.63 -4.29
CA ASP A 343 -16.29 -20.86 -3.62
C ASP A 343 -17.82 -21.03 -3.53
N GLU A 344 -18.57 -20.27 -4.32
CA GLU A 344 -20.00 -20.52 -4.42
C GLU A 344 -20.27 -21.90 -5.08
N PRO A 345 -21.25 -22.65 -4.63
CA PRO A 345 -22.35 -22.28 -3.71
C PRO A 345 -22.02 -22.44 -2.22
N ASP A 346 -20.85 -22.84 -1.89
CA ASP A 346 -20.46 -23.21 -0.53
C ASP A 346 -20.30 -22.01 0.42
N ARG A 347 -20.31 -20.77 -0.08
CA ARG A 347 -20.29 -19.48 0.65
C ARG A 347 -19.03 -19.28 1.47
N VAL A 348 -17.90 -19.71 0.98
CA VAL A 348 -16.60 -19.48 1.63
C VAL A 348 -16.10 -18.09 1.33
N GLY A 349 -16.29 -17.63 0.10
CA GLY A 349 -15.88 -16.31 -0.37
C GLY A 349 -15.66 -16.28 -1.87
N ALA A 350 -15.40 -15.09 -2.38
CA ALA A 350 -15.02 -14.87 -3.76
C ALA A 350 -14.20 -13.57 -3.86
N THR A 351 -13.25 -13.52 -4.80
CA THR A 351 -12.42 -12.32 -4.97
C THR A 351 -13.21 -11.06 -5.25
N GLY A 352 -12.93 -9.99 -4.52
CA GLY A 352 -13.51 -8.67 -4.77
C GLY A 352 -13.04 -8.09 -6.11
N GLY A 353 -13.95 -7.41 -6.81
CA GLY A 353 -13.62 -6.75 -8.06
C GLY A 353 -14.84 -6.15 -8.76
N GLY A 354 -14.62 -5.21 -9.66
CA GLY A 354 -15.65 -4.47 -10.35
C GLY A 354 -15.30 -3.01 -10.60
N VAL A 355 -16.32 -2.17 -10.73
CA VAL A 355 -16.20 -0.76 -11.10
C VAL A 355 -16.34 0.14 -9.87
N SER A 356 -15.34 0.97 -9.63
CA SER A 356 -15.28 1.97 -8.55
C SER A 356 -16.00 3.26 -8.92
N GLY A 357 -16.30 4.10 -7.90
CA GLY A 357 -16.76 5.47 -8.08
C GLY A 357 -15.66 6.45 -8.55
N PHE A 358 -14.38 6.12 -8.41
CA PHE A 358 -13.28 6.95 -8.88
C PHE A 358 -13.21 7.01 -10.40
N ALA A 359 -12.72 8.14 -10.93
CA ALA A 359 -12.46 8.26 -12.37
C ALA A 359 -11.33 7.32 -12.82
N ARG A 360 -11.43 6.82 -14.05
CA ARG A 360 -10.40 5.96 -14.64
C ARG A 360 -9.03 6.65 -14.63
N PRO A 361 -8.02 6.07 -13.96
CA PRO A 361 -6.67 6.58 -14.00
C PRO A 361 -6.02 6.36 -15.37
N ALA A 362 -5.07 7.22 -15.74
CA ALA A 362 -4.43 7.19 -17.04
C ALA A 362 -3.70 5.87 -17.35
N TYR A 363 -3.20 5.17 -16.34
CA TYR A 363 -2.51 3.90 -16.54
C TYR A 363 -3.46 2.76 -17.01
N GLN A 364 -4.76 2.84 -16.72
CA GLN A 364 -5.75 1.88 -17.20
C GLN A 364 -6.19 2.15 -18.64
N ASN A 365 -5.79 3.27 -19.26
CA ASN A 365 -6.12 3.53 -20.66
C ASN A 365 -5.58 2.43 -21.58
N GLY A 366 -6.47 1.84 -22.37
CA GLY A 366 -6.15 0.76 -23.29
C GLY A 366 -6.09 -0.64 -22.68
N ALA A 367 -6.25 -0.76 -21.36
CA ALA A 367 -6.52 -2.04 -20.69
C ALA A 367 -8.03 -2.25 -20.52
N GLN A 368 -8.76 -1.19 -20.15
CA GLN A 368 -10.21 -1.18 -20.03
C GLN A 368 -10.81 0.09 -20.66
N PHE A 369 -12.14 0.11 -20.85
CA PHE A 369 -12.83 1.18 -21.58
C PHE A 369 -13.90 1.92 -20.76
N ASN A 370 -14.11 1.56 -19.49
CA ASN A 370 -15.01 2.25 -18.60
C ASN A 370 -14.51 3.67 -18.30
N ALA A 371 -15.39 4.59 -17.96
CA ALA A 371 -15.00 5.94 -17.51
C ALA A 371 -14.46 5.96 -16.08
N HIS A 372 -14.64 4.90 -15.33
CA HIS A 372 -14.27 4.74 -13.94
C HIS A 372 -13.09 3.77 -13.78
N ARG A 373 -12.44 3.85 -12.61
CA ARG A 373 -11.43 2.87 -12.21
C ARG A 373 -12.08 1.50 -12.06
N GLU A 374 -11.38 0.48 -12.51
CA GLU A 374 -11.73 -0.91 -12.33
C GLU A 374 -10.67 -1.61 -11.47
N VAL A 375 -11.10 -2.53 -10.65
CA VAL A 375 -10.29 -3.34 -9.71
C VAL A 375 -10.67 -4.82 -9.84
N PRO A 376 -9.72 -5.74 -9.50
CA PRO A 376 -8.36 -5.53 -9.00
C PRO A 376 -7.37 -5.09 -10.09
N ASP A 377 -6.12 -4.77 -9.71
CA ASP A 377 -5.04 -4.54 -10.68
C ASP A 377 -4.34 -5.85 -11.04
N VAL A 378 -4.10 -6.70 -10.05
CA VAL A 378 -3.47 -8.03 -10.17
C VAL A 378 -4.14 -9.01 -9.21
N ALA A 379 -3.83 -10.30 -9.34
CA ALA A 379 -4.37 -11.33 -8.45
C ALA A 379 -3.25 -12.27 -7.94
N MET A 380 -3.50 -12.89 -6.78
CA MET A 380 -2.65 -13.92 -6.18
C MET A 380 -3.55 -15.07 -5.70
N LEU A 381 -2.98 -16.16 -5.18
CA LEU A 381 -3.77 -17.19 -4.51
C LEU A 381 -4.57 -16.56 -3.35
N ALA A 382 -5.87 -16.85 -3.30
CA ALA A 382 -6.77 -16.40 -2.24
C ALA A 382 -7.74 -17.50 -1.78
N ASP A 383 -7.91 -18.56 -2.57
CA ASP A 383 -8.73 -19.70 -2.21
C ASP A 383 -8.21 -20.38 -0.93
N PRO A 384 -9.02 -20.51 0.14
CA PRO A 384 -8.60 -21.20 1.35
C PRO A 384 -8.53 -22.73 1.21
N LEU A 385 -8.96 -23.31 0.07
CA LEU A 385 -9.16 -24.74 -0.12
C LEU A 385 -8.50 -25.30 -1.41
N PRO A 386 -7.18 -25.47 -1.47
CA PRO A 386 -6.14 -25.17 -0.46
C PRO A 386 -5.67 -23.72 -0.53
N GLY A 387 -5.51 -23.11 0.64
CA GLY A 387 -4.93 -21.79 0.81
C GLY A 387 -3.48 -21.85 1.29
N TYR A 388 -3.07 -20.84 2.03
CA TYR A 388 -1.74 -20.76 2.64
C TYR A 388 -1.70 -21.46 3.99
N GLU A 389 -0.65 -22.18 4.28
CA GLU A 389 -0.45 -22.80 5.59
C GLU A 389 0.13 -21.78 6.56
N ILE A 390 -0.55 -21.53 7.69
CA ILE A 390 -0.12 -20.63 8.76
C ILE A 390 -0.10 -21.30 10.13
N PHE A 391 0.59 -20.69 11.08
CA PHE A 391 0.63 -21.09 12.49
C PHE A 391 -0.01 -20.03 13.39
N CYS A 392 -1.21 -20.28 13.88
CA CYS A 392 -1.94 -19.32 14.69
C CYS A 392 -2.51 -19.95 15.96
N THR A 393 -2.16 -19.37 17.13
CA THR A 393 -2.69 -19.76 18.44
C THR A 393 -3.65 -18.72 19.03
N ALA A 394 -4.03 -17.69 18.27
CA ALA A 394 -5.02 -16.72 18.70
C ALA A 394 -6.39 -17.40 18.95
N ALA A 395 -7.19 -16.82 19.84
CA ALA A 395 -8.49 -17.41 20.17
C ALA A 395 -9.42 -17.48 18.95
N GLU A 396 -9.30 -16.55 18.06
CA GLU A 396 -10.03 -16.49 16.78
C GLU A 396 -9.69 -17.69 15.89
N CYS A 397 -8.42 -17.96 15.66
CA CYS A 397 -7.95 -19.11 14.88
C CYS A 397 -8.41 -20.45 15.47
N ALA A 398 -8.35 -20.58 16.80
CA ALA A 398 -8.81 -21.78 17.49
C ALA A 398 -10.34 -21.99 17.37
N ASN A 399 -11.12 -20.90 17.46
CA ASN A 399 -12.57 -20.94 17.37
C ASN A 399 -13.04 -21.20 15.92
N ALA A 400 -12.37 -20.57 14.96
CA ALA A 400 -12.68 -20.74 13.54
C ALA A 400 -12.42 -22.18 13.08
N SER A 401 -11.33 -22.79 13.53
CA SER A 401 -10.94 -24.13 13.11
C SER A 401 -11.57 -25.26 13.91
N GLY A 402 -12.08 -25.01 15.12
CA GLY A 402 -12.51 -26.07 16.06
C GLY A 402 -11.37 -27.05 16.40
N ARG A 403 -10.11 -26.66 16.24
CA ARG A 403 -8.93 -27.53 16.23
C ARG A 403 -8.10 -27.38 17.51
N SER A 404 -7.46 -28.47 17.88
CA SER A 404 -6.34 -28.48 18.83
C SER A 404 -5.00 -28.20 18.17
N ASN A 405 -4.92 -28.19 16.83
CA ASN A 405 -3.70 -27.95 16.06
C ASN A 405 -3.62 -26.46 15.66
N PRO A 406 -2.54 -25.74 15.99
CA PRO A 406 -2.38 -24.34 15.60
C PRO A 406 -2.09 -24.12 14.11
N TRP A 407 -1.74 -25.17 13.36
CA TRP A 407 -1.56 -25.11 11.91
C TRP A 407 -2.89 -25.15 11.18
N GLY A 408 -3.03 -24.37 10.12
CA GLY A 408 -4.23 -24.35 9.31
C GLY A 408 -4.08 -23.69 7.95
N SER A 409 -4.90 -24.14 7.00
CA SER A 409 -5.04 -23.52 5.70
C SER A 409 -5.93 -22.28 5.80
N VAL A 410 -5.49 -21.19 5.21
CA VAL A 410 -6.21 -19.91 5.21
C VAL A 410 -6.11 -19.27 3.82
N GLY A 411 -7.11 -18.51 3.44
CA GLY A 411 -7.20 -17.77 2.19
C GLY A 411 -7.71 -16.36 2.42
N GLY A 412 -8.28 -15.79 1.38
CA GLY A 412 -8.69 -14.41 1.28
C GLY A 412 -7.74 -13.58 0.43
N THR A 413 -8.20 -12.48 -0.12
CA THR A 413 -7.35 -11.51 -0.82
C THR A 413 -6.35 -10.85 0.13
N SER A 414 -6.64 -10.90 1.44
CA SER A 414 -5.73 -10.60 2.56
C SER A 414 -4.41 -11.34 2.46
N ALA A 415 -4.43 -12.63 2.13
CA ALA A 415 -3.22 -13.46 2.06
C ALA A 415 -2.30 -13.08 0.88
N GLY A 416 -2.89 -12.80 -0.28
CA GLY A 416 -2.14 -12.40 -1.47
C GLY A 416 -1.45 -11.04 -1.33
N THR A 417 -2.00 -10.15 -0.55
CA THR A 417 -1.54 -8.76 -0.40
C THR A 417 -0.18 -8.65 0.28
N PRO A 418 0.06 -9.19 1.50
CA PRO A 418 1.36 -9.15 2.15
C PRO A 418 2.40 -10.01 1.43
N LEU A 419 1.98 -11.11 0.81
CA LEU A 419 2.87 -11.90 -0.03
C LEU A 419 3.43 -11.03 -1.16
N LEU A 420 2.58 -10.32 -1.91
CA LEU A 420 3.00 -9.45 -3.00
C LEU A 420 3.80 -8.24 -2.49
N ALA A 421 3.45 -7.69 -1.33
CA ALA A 421 4.20 -6.60 -0.69
C ALA A 421 5.65 -7.01 -0.39
N GLY A 422 5.86 -8.22 0.15
CA GLY A 422 7.19 -8.80 0.32
C GLY A 422 7.92 -8.97 -1.01
N GLY A 423 7.21 -9.39 -2.05
CA GLY A 423 7.76 -9.47 -3.41
C GLY A 423 8.23 -8.12 -3.95
N PHE A 424 7.47 -7.06 -3.73
CA PHE A 424 7.88 -5.71 -4.12
C PHE A 424 9.13 -5.25 -3.36
N ALA A 425 9.24 -5.59 -2.06
CA ALA A 425 10.45 -5.30 -1.28
C ALA A 425 11.69 -6.04 -1.82
N LEU A 426 11.55 -7.27 -2.33
CA LEU A 426 12.66 -7.98 -3.00
C LEU A 426 13.09 -7.27 -4.28
N ILE A 427 12.13 -6.83 -5.10
CA ILE A 427 12.42 -6.08 -6.33
C ILE A 427 13.06 -4.73 -6.00
N ASP A 428 12.58 -4.03 -4.98
CA ASP A 428 13.15 -2.75 -4.56
C ASP A 428 14.60 -2.92 -4.11
N GLN A 429 14.91 -3.98 -3.36
CA GLN A 429 16.29 -4.33 -3.01
C GLN A 429 17.15 -4.58 -4.26
N GLU A 430 16.66 -5.32 -5.24
CA GLU A 430 17.36 -5.59 -6.49
C GLU A 430 17.62 -4.31 -7.29
N LEU A 431 16.57 -3.49 -7.52
CA LEU A 431 16.65 -2.22 -8.22
C LEU A 431 17.65 -1.27 -7.53
N ARG A 432 17.58 -1.18 -6.20
CA ARG A 432 18.49 -0.35 -5.40
C ARG A 432 19.94 -0.83 -5.51
N SER A 433 20.17 -2.15 -5.55
CA SER A 433 21.52 -2.72 -5.75
C SER A 433 22.14 -2.29 -7.09
N ARG A 434 21.29 -2.04 -8.08
CA ARG A 434 21.66 -1.57 -9.42
C ARG A 434 21.65 -0.04 -9.56
N GLY A 435 21.35 0.68 -8.47
CA GLY A 435 21.29 2.14 -8.45
C GLY A 435 20.09 2.71 -9.18
N GLN A 436 18.97 1.97 -9.18
CA GLN A 436 17.68 2.39 -9.70
C GLN A 436 16.78 2.88 -8.56
N GLU A 437 15.68 3.57 -8.89
CA GLU A 437 14.62 3.92 -7.96
C GLU A 437 13.84 2.66 -7.56
N ASN A 438 13.11 2.72 -6.44
CA ASN A 438 12.15 1.69 -6.06
C ASN A 438 11.01 1.57 -7.10
N LEU A 439 10.24 0.50 -7.04
CA LEU A 439 8.99 0.38 -7.80
C LEU A 439 8.07 1.57 -7.53
N GLY A 440 7.96 1.96 -6.27
CA GLY A 440 7.08 3.04 -5.83
C GLY A 440 5.64 2.76 -6.25
N PHE A 441 4.96 3.76 -6.81
CA PHE A 441 3.62 3.57 -7.36
C PHE A 441 3.64 2.63 -8.57
N ALA A 442 3.36 1.34 -8.34
CA ALA A 442 3.62 0.27 -9.29
C ALA A 442 2.62 0.18 -10.45
N ASN A 443 1.37 0.63 -10.28
CA ASN A 443 0.32 0.45 -11.29
C ASN A 443 0.70 0.94 -12.70
N PRO A 444 1.27 2.15 -12.90
CA PRO A 444 1.68 2.57 -14.24
C PRO A 444 2.69 1.62 -14.89
N LEU A 445 3.59 1.02 -14.09
CA LEU A 445 4.56 0.04 -14.57
C LEU A 445 3.88 -1.28 -14.93
N LEU A 446 3.03 -1.82 -14.05
CA LEU A 446 2.29 -3.08 -14.27
C LEU A 446 1.47 -3.02 -15.55
N TYR A 447 0.66 -1.97 -15.73
CA TYR A 447 -0.17 -1.78 -16.92
C TYR A 447 0.66 -1.54 -18.19
N ARG A 448 1.84 -0.93 -18.08
CA ARG A 448 2.77 -0.79 -19.21
C ARG A 448 3.38 -2.13 -19.61
N ILE A 449 3.78 -2.94 -18.62
CA ILE A 449 4.34 -4.28 -18.83
C ILE A 449 3.30 -5.18 -19.48
N ALA A 450 2.07 -5.21 -18.98
CA ALA A 450 0.99 -6.03 -19.51
C ALA A 450 0.71 -5.77 -21.00
N ARG A 451 1.04 -4.58 -21.51
CA ARG A 451 0.93 -4.22 -22.93
C ARG A 451 2.23 -4.41 -23.72
N SER A 452 3.27 -4.94 -23.10
CA SER A 452 4.58 -5.16 -23.73
C SER A 452 4.77 -6.60 -24.19
N THR A 453 5.84 -6.85 -24.91
CA THR A 453 6.23 -8.21 -25.33
C THR A 453 6.73 -9.08 -24.16
N THR A 454 6.97 -8.48 -22.99
CA THR A 454 7.40 -9.20 -21.78
C THR A 454 6.21 -9.59 -20.88
N ALA A 455 4.98 -9.24 -21.25
CA ALA A 455 3.77 -9.52 -20.47
C ALA A 455 3.69 -10.99 -20.04
N ALA A 456 3.82 -11.91 -20.97
CA ALA A 456 3.69 -13.36 -20.74
C ALA A 456 4.69 -13.95 -19.72
N PHE A 457 5.78 -13.25 -19.42
CA PHE A 457 6.77 -13.68 -18.42
C PHE A 457 6.57 -12.98 -17.07
N THR A 458 5.72 -11.96 -17.02
CA THR A 458 5.57 -11.07 -15.86
C THR A 458 4.20 -11.23 -15.20
N VAL A 459 3.18 -11.40 -16.03
CA VAL A 459 1.79 -11.54 -15.58
C VAL A 459 1.18 -12.74 -16.28
N SER A 460 0.60 -13.63 -15.49
CA SER A 460 -0.13 -14.80 -16.00
C SER A 460 -1.61 -14.47 -16.05
N ASP A 461 -2.13 -14.24 -17.25
CA ASP A 461 -3.53 -13.88 -17.50
C ASP A 461 -4.45 -15.01 -17.03
N VAL A 462 -5.47 -14.67 -16.21
CA VAL A 462 -6.46 -15.61 -15.67
C VAL A 462 -7.73 -15.46 -16.51
N ILE A 463 -8.02 -16.45 -17.32
CA ILE A 463 -9.05 -16.35 -18.37
C ILE A 463 -10.33 -17.15 -18.07
N SER A 464 -10.45 -17.71 -16.88
CA SER A 464 -11.61 -18.53 -16.50
C SER A 464 -12.07 -18.24 -15.08
N GLY A 465 -13.36 -18.48 -14.84
CA GLY A 465 -14.02 -18.21 -13.57
C GLY A 465 -14.76 -16.88 -13.55
N THR A 466 -15.30 -16.57 -12.40
CA THR A 466 -16.09 -15.35 -12.17
C THR A 466 -16.11 -15.03 -10.69
N ASN A 467 -16.11 -13.75 -10.34
CA ASN A 467 -16.35 -13.31 -8.96
C ASN A 467 -17.83 -12.96 -8.71
N ASN A 468 -18.70 -13.26 -9.66
CA ASN A 468 -20.14 -13.02 -9.52
C ASN A 468 -20.75 -14.02 -8.54
N LEU A 469 -21.29 -13.51 -7.44
CA LEU A 469 -22.11 -14.31 -6.54
C LEU A 469 -23.43 -14.64 -7.22
N SER A 470 -23.82 -15.94 -7.19
CA SER A 470 -24.90 -16.45 -8.02
C SER A 470 -26.29 -16.19 -7.46
N GLY A 471 -27.26 -16.62 -8.23
CA GLY A 471 -28.66 -16.64 -7.84
C GLY A 471 -28.98 -17.49 -6.60
N GLU A 472 -28.07 -18.34 -6.13
CA GLU A 472 -28.27 -19.08 -4.87
C GLU A 472 -28.15 -18.16 -3.66
N VAL A 473 -27.31 -17.13 -3.72
CA VAL A 473 -27.15 -16.12 -2.66
C VAL A 473 -28.27 -15.07 -2.74
N PHE A 474 -28.59 -14.57 -3.93
CA PHE A 474 -29.48 -13.42 -4.14
C PHE A 474 -30.81 -13.78 -4.86
N GLY A 475 -30.96 -14.99 -5.36
CA GLY A 475 -32.07 -15.38 -6.24
C GLY A 475 -31.90 -14.92 -7.69
N THR A 476 -30.96 -14.02 -7.99
CA THR A 476 -30.61 -13.54 -9.34
C THR A 476 -29.14 -13.20 -9.42
N ALA A 477 -28.47 -13.61 -10.49
CA ALA A 477 -27.08 -13.21 -10.72
C ALA A 477 -26.99 -11.71 -11.06
N LEU A 478 -26.03 -11.00 -10.49
CA LEU A 478 -25.82 -9.57 -10.74
C LEU A 478 -25.10 -9.29 -12.07
N GLY A 479 -24.52 -10.33 -12.68
CA GLY A 479 -23.95 -10.29 -14.03
C GLY A 479 -22.54 -9.69 -14.12
N CYS A 480 -21.85 -9.49 -13.02
CA CYS A 480 -20.44 -9.09 -12.94
C CYS A 480 -19.69 -10.03 -12.00
N CYS A 481 -18.46 -10.40 -12.23
CA CYS A 481 -17.62 -10.16 -13.40
C CYS A 481 -16.98 -11.47 -13.80
N SER A 482 -16.87 -11.74 -15.08
CA SER A 482 -16.26 -12.97 -15.58
C SER A 482 -14.86 -12.70 -16.12
N ALA A 483 -13.94 -13.62 -15.84
CA ALA A 483 -12.61 -13.58 -16.42
C ALA A 483 -12.63 -13.78 -17.93
N HIS A 484 -11.71 -13.12 -18.61
CA HIS A 484 -11.50 -13.24 -20.06
C HIS A 484 -10.06 -12.85 -20.43
N ALA A 485 -9.64 -13.08 -21.67
CA ALA A 485 -8.31 -12.71 -22.10
C ALA A 485 -8.05 -11.19 -22.01
N GLY A 486 -6.96 -10.82 -21.39
CA GLY A 486 -6.58 -9.43 -21.07
C GLY A 486 -7.13 -8.99 -19.72
N TYR A 487 -7.16 -7.68 -19.48
CA TYR A 487 -7.66 -7.14 -18.21
C TYR A 487 -9.17 -7.43 -18.04
N ASP A 488 -9.56 -7.88 -16.85
CA ASP A 488 -10.95 -8.04 -16.42
C ASP A 488 -11.16 -7.66 -14.94
N ASP A 489 -12.41 -7.45 -14.56
CA ASP A 489 -12.81 -7.00 -13.22
C ASP A 489 -12.82 -8.12 -12.17
N ALA A 490 -12.45 -9.34 -12.51
CA ALA A 490 -12.39 -10.46 -11.58
C ALA A 490 -10.96 -10.79 -11.15
N SER A 491 -9.98 -10.61 -12.04
CA SER A 491 -8.56 -10.97 -11.81
C SER A 491 -7.57 -9.86 -12.18
N GLY A 492 -8.05 -8.72 -12.68
CA GLY A 492 -7.20 -7.62 -13.12
C GLY A 492 -6.37 -7.99 -14.34
N LEU A 493 -5.08 -7.73 -14.27
CA LEU A 493 -4.09 -8.14 -15.27
C LEU A 493 -3.72 -9.63 -15.17
N GLY A 494 -4.19 -10.32 -14.13
CA GLY A 494 -3.83 -11.70 -13.80
C GLY A 494 -2.80 -11.80 -12.66
N SER A 495 -2.22 -12.99 -12.47
CA SER A 495 -1.30 -13.25 -11.36
C SER A 495 0.14 -12.84 -11.70
N VAL A 496 0.86 -12.32 -10.71
CA VAL A 496 2.22 -11.78 -10.89
C VAL A 496 3.26 -12.89 -10.79
N ASN A 497 4.15 -13.01 -11.78
CA ASN A 497 5.41 -13.73 -11.65
C ASN A 497 6.51 -12.74 -11.24
N LEU A 498 7.03 -12.90 -10.03
CA LEU A 498 7.93 -11.93 -9.43
C LEU A 498 9.27 -11.83 -10.16
N ALA A 499 9.85 -12.96 -10.58
CA ALA A 499 11.12 -12.97 -11.34
C ALA A 499 10.97 -12.25 -12.69
N GLY A 500 9.83 -12.44 -13.36
CA GLY A 500 9.51 -11.73 -14.59
C GLY A 500 9.31 -10.23 -14.36
N LEU A 501 8.60 -9.85 -13.28
CA LEU A 501 8.39 -8.45 -12.90
C LEU A 501 9.71 -7.75 -12.57
N ALA A 502 10.59 -8.39 -11.82
CA ALA A 502 11.93 -7.86 -11.50
C ALA A 502 12.75 -7.59 -12.77
N THR A 503 12.77 -8.55 -13.70
CA THR A 503 13.46 -8.41 -14.99
C THR A 503 12.89 -7.26 -15.82
N ALA A 504 11.56 -7.12 -15.86
CA ALA A 504 10.91 -6.04 -16.59
C ALA A 504 11.15 -4.67 -15.90
N ALA A 505 11.09 -4.63 -14.58
CA ALA A 505 11.35 -3.43 -13.79
C ALA A 505 12.78 -2.91 -13.97
N ASP A 506 13.81 -3.79 -14.01
CA ASP A 506 15.20 -3.40 -14.26
C ASP A 506 15.38 -2.59 -15.55
N THR A 507 14.57 -2.86 -16.54
CA THR A 507 14.64 -2.15 -17.83
C THR A 507 13.79 -0.89 -17.89
N LEU A 508 12.74 -0.79 -17.06
CA LEU A 508 11.68 0.21 -17.18
C LEU A 508 11.66 1.22 -16.04
N VAL A 509 12.20 0.87 -14.86
CA VAL A 509 12.33 1.80 -13.74
C VAL A 509 13.51 2.74 -14.00
N ALA A 510 13.32 4.01 -13.71
CA ALA A 510 14.34 5.01 -13.89
C ALA A 510 15.54 4.74 -12.98
N ARG A 511 16.75 4.90 -13.51
CA ARG A 511 17.95 4.87 -12.67
C ARG A 511 17.98 6.08 -11.77
N GLN A 512 18.39 5.88 -10.51
CA GLN A 512 18.59 7.01 -9.59
C GLN A 512 19.54 8.03 -10.19
N VAL A 513 19.05 9.23 -10.42
CA VAL A 513 19.87 10.35 -10.83
C VAL A 513 20.70 10.80 -9.64
N ARG A 514 21.98 10.41 -9.59
CA ARG A 514 22.90 10.97 -8.61
C ARG A 514 23.48 12.26 -9.15
N VAL A 515 23.32 13.32 -8.39
CA VAL A 515 23.80 14.66 -8.73
C VAL A 515 25.08 14.94 -7.98
N GLY A 516 26.11 15.31 -8.71
CA GLY A 516 27.36 15.79 -8.14
C GLY A 516 27.43 17.30 -8.22
N LEU A 517 27.90 17.94 -7.13
CA LEU A 517 28.18 19.38 -7.07
C LEU A 517 29.57 19.60 -6.50
N THR A 518 30.37 20.35 -7.21
CA THR A 518 31.64 20.91 -6.70
C THR A 518 31.69 22.38 -7.01
N LEU A 519 32.23 23.18 -6.08
CA LEU A 519 32.52 24.58 -6.32
C LEU A 519 34.02 24.70 -6.69
N PRO A 520 34.35 25.16 -7.91
CA PRO A 520 35.74 25.45 -8.25
C PRO A 520 36.26 26.61 -7.37
N ALA A 521 37.56 26.68 -7.19
CA ALA A 521 38.15 27.85 -6.59
C ALA A 521 37.82 29.08 -7.45
N GLN A 522 37.22 30.08 -6.85
CA GLN A 522 36.81 31.30 -7.52
C GLN A 522 37.11 32.49 -6.62
N HIS A 523 37.41 33.61 -7.25
CA HIS A 523 37.73 34.88 -6.61
C HIS A 523 37.10 36.00 -7.47
N ASP A 524 36.82 37.12 -6.85
CA ASP A 524 36.28 38.31 -7.52
C ASP A 524 34.90 38.04 -8.20
N GLU A 525 34.03 37.29 -7.52
CA GLU A 525 32.70 36.90 -8.05
C GLU A 525 31.87 38.13 -8.47
N LEU A 526 32.07 39.27 -7.81
CA LEU A 526 31.39 40.52 -8.14
C LEU A 526 31.94 41.16 -9.43
N ALA A 527 33.22 41.02 -9.71
CA ALA A 527 33.82 41.51 -10.95
C ALA A 527 33.50 40.58 -12.12
N ALA A 528 33.46 39.28 -11.85
CA ALA A 528 33.04 38.25 -12.83
C ALA A 528 31.55 38.25 -13.13
N GLU A 529 30.74 38.88 -12.29
CA GLU A 529 29.27 38.97 -12.42
C GLU A 529 28.53 37.64 -12.29
N HIS A 530 29.19 36.57 -11.85
CA HIS A 530 28.60 35.22 -11.67
C HIS A 530 29.30 34.42 -10.56
N LEU A 531 28.60 33.35 -10.13
CA LEU A 531 29.17 32.27 -9.34
C LEU A 531 29.37 31.06 -10.24
N LEU A 532 30.48 30.33 -10.05
CA LEU A 532 30.75 29.10 -10.79
C LEU A 532 30.37 27.88 -9.96
N ALA A 533 29.72 26.93 -10.60
CA ALA A 533 29.43 25.62 -10.03
C ALA A 533 29.72 24.53 -11.06
N THR A 534 30.37 23.45 -10.66
CA THR A 534 30.54 22.27 -11.50
C THR A 534 29.55 21.19 -11.07
N VAL A 535 28.67 20.83 -11.97
CA VAL A 535 27.60 19.87 -11.79
C VAL A 535 27.80 18.62 -12.64
N SER A 536 27.26 17.50 -12.21
CA SER A 536 27.29 16.24 -12.94
C SER A 536 26.07 15.37 -12.60
N CYS A 537 25.65 14.51 -13.51
CA CYS A 537 24.64 13.50 -13.32
C CYS A 537 25.17 12.11 -13.64
N THR A 538 24.67 11.10 -12.97
CA THR A 538 24.98 9.69 -13.29
C THR A 538 24.28 9.19 -14.54
N THR A 539 23.15 9.80 -14.93
CA THR A 539 22.39 9.52 -16.14
C THR A 539 22.25 10.80 -16.98
N GLU A 540 21.60 10.73 -18.14
CA GLU A 540 21.14 11.94 -18.82
C GLU A 540 20.15 12.68 -17.95
N CYS A 541 20.32 14.00 -17.83
CA CYS A 541 19.46 14.82 -17.00
C CYS A 541 19.39 16.26 -17.48
N LEU A 542 18.26 16.91 -17.23
CA LEU A 542 18.13 18.35 -17.31
C LEU A 542 18.46 18.94 -15.94
N MET A 543 19.49 19.78 -15.87
CA MET A 543 19.92 20.38 -14.60
C MET A 543 20.06 21.88 -14.68
N ARG A 544 19.97 22.51 -13.53
CA ARG A 544 20.43 23.88 -13.27
C ARG A 544 21.25 23.92 -11.98
N ALA A 545 21.97 24.99 -11.78
CA ALA A 545 22.56 25.31 -10.50
C ALA A 545 21.76 26.45 -9.85
N ASP A 546 21.31 26.24 -8.64
CA ASP A 546 20.60 27.22 -7.83
C ASP A 546 21.53 27.76 -6.73
N ALA A 547 21.37 29.01 -6.35
CA ALA A 547 22.10 29.56 -5.22
C ALA A 547 21.24 30.46 -4.35
N THR A 548 21.45 30.36 -3.03
CA THR A 548 20.84 31.24 -2.03
C THR A 548 21.92 32.12 -1.40
N ILE A 549 21.84 33.43 -1.63
CA ILE A 549 22.78 34.40 -1.09
C ILE A 549 22.24 34.96 0.24
N ARG A 550 23.06 34.88 1.29
CA ARG A 550 22.74 35.41 2.62
C ARG A 550 23.75 36.50 3.01
N ILE A 551 23.26 37.60 3.55
CA ILE A 551 24.02 38.69 4.16
C ILE A 551 23.80 38.59 5.67
N SER A 552 24.87 38.74 6.47
CA SER A 552 24.90 38.40 7.90
C SER A 552 23.80 39.04 8.75
N HIS A 553 23.37 40.23 8.45
CA HIS A 553 22.32 40.94 9.21
C HIS A 553 21.02 41.12 8.44
N ALA A 554 20.88 40.52 7.22
CA ALA A 554 19.66 40.62 6.45
C ALA A 554 18.67 39.52 6.83
N THR A 555 17.40 39.89 6.97
CA THR A 555 16.31 38.93 7.27
C THR A 555 15.88 38.10 6.06
N THR A 556 16.20 38.56 4.84
CA THR A 556 15.81 37.89 3.60
C THR A 556 17.03 37.46 2.79
N ALA A 557 17.02 36.20 2.31
CA ALA A 557 17.99 35.70 1.36
C ALA A 557 17.59 36.02 -0.09
N VAL A 558 18.58 36.08 -0.98
CA VAL A 558 18.34 36.24 -2.43
C VAL A 558 18.53 34.90 -3.10
N ALA A 559 17.47 34.36 -3.74
CA ALA A 559 17.57 33.16 -4.56
C ALA A 559 17.91 33.55 -6.01
N ILE A 560 18.85 32.82 -6.61
CA ILE A 560 19.25 32.95 -8.02
C ILE A 560 19.44 31.56 -8.61
N ALA A 561 19.30 31.45 -9.94
CA ALA A 561 19.45 30.18 -10.64
C ALA A 561 20.20 30.39 -11.97
N SER A 562 20.90 29.35 -12.43
CA SER A 562 21.40 29.29 -13.80
C SER A 562 20.27 28.98 -14.79
N SER A 563 20.52 29.13 -16.09
CA SER A 563 19.69 28.50 -17.11
C SER A 563 19.76 26.96 -16.99
N PRO A 564 18.71 26.24 -17.38
CA PRO A 564 18.75 24.79 -17.47
C PRO A 564 19.76 24.30 -18.53
N TYR A 565 20.40 23.18 -18.25
CA TYR A 565 21.36 22.53 -19.15
C TYR A 565 21.08 21.05 -19.26
N GLU A 566 21.13 20.51 -20.45
CA GLU A 566 21.18 19.07 -20.66
C GLU A 566 22.59 18.55 -20.36
N LEU A 567 22.68 17.53 -19.54
CA LEU A 567 23.91 16.80 -19.26
C LEU A 567 23.79 15.36 -19.74
N THR A 568 24.76 14.93 -20.52
CA THR A 568 24.91 13.52 -20.86
C THR A 568 25.54 12.74 -19.68
N ARG A 569 25.32 11.45 -19.63
CA ARG A 569 25.76 10.54 -18.56
C ARG A 569 27.22 10.78 -18.16
N LEU A 570 27.44 10.94 -16.85
CA LEU A 570 28.75 11.10 -16.20
C LEU A 570 29.59 12.31 -16.68
N ARG A 571 29.04 13.16 -17.52
CA ARG A 571 29.72 14.40 -17.89
C ARG A 571 29.63 15.42 -16.75
N ARG A 572 30.73 16.14 -16.57
CA ARG A 572 30.80 17.31 -15.67
C ARG A 572 30.71 18.58 -16.51
N ARG A 573 29.98 19.56 -16.01
CA ARG A 573 29.88 20.87 -16.66
C ARG A 573 29.99 21.95 -15.62
N THR A 574 30.86 22.91 -15.86
CA THR A 574 30.89 24.16 -15.09
C THR A 574 29.85 25.09 -15.68
N VAL A 575 29.02 25.62 -14.81
CA VAL A 575 27.87 26.48 -15.15
C VAL A 575 27.97 27.79 -14.40
N ASP A 576 27.48 28.84 -15.02
CA ASP A 576 27.48 30.20 -14.48
C ASP A 576 26.13 30.51 -13.85
N ILE A 577 26.12 30.95 -12.61
CA ILE A 577 24.94 31.45 -11.91
C ILE A 577 25.06 32.97 -11.90
N GLY A 578 24.34 33.65 -12.80
CA GLY A 578 24.47 35.10 -12.99
C GLY A 578 24.07 35.91 -11.76
N LEU A 579 24.85 36.91 -11.40
CA LEU A 579 24.53 37.90 -10.37
C LEU A 579 23.90 39.13 -11.03
N SER A 580 22.60 39.33 -10.85
CA SER A 580 21.93 40.51 -11.38
C SER A 580 22.52 41.83 -10.85
N GLY A 581 22.40 42.90 -11.60
CA GLY A 581 22.87 44.23 -11.20
C GLY A 581 22.39 44.64 -9.79
N PRO A 582 21.08 44.52 -9.48
CA PRO A 582 20.57 44.82 -8.14
C PRO A 582 21.19 43.91 -7.06
N THR A 583 21.38 42.62 -7.34
CA THR A 583 22.01 41.67 -6.40
C THR A 583 23.46 42.07 -6.11
N ARG A 584 24.24 42.42 -7.14
CA ARG A 584 25.62 42.87 -6.99
C ARG A 584 25.72 44.15 -6.19
N LEU A 585 24.84 45.14 -6.42
CA LEU A 585 24.80 46.38 -5.63
C LEU A 585 24.54 46.09 -4.14
N ARG A 586 23.63 45.21 -3.84
CA ARG A 586 23.34 44.80 -2.43
C ARG A 586 24.55 44.12 -1.80
N ILE A 587 25.21 43.21 -2.53
CA ILE A 587 26.42 42.52 -2.03
C ILE A 587 27.54 43.53 -1.79
N ARG A 588 27.81 44.43 -2.72
CA ARG A 588 28.85 45.50 -2.56
C ARG A 588 28.58 46.40 -1.36
N ALA A 589 27.32 46.80 -1.17
CA ALA A 589 26.96 47.63 -0.03
C ALA A 589 27.17 46.89 1.29
N ALA A 590 26.81 45.60 1.37
CA ALA A 590 27.02 44.78 2.55
C ALA A 590 28.52 44.56 2.87
N LEU A 591 29.32 44.23 1.85
CA LEU A 591 30.78 44.08 2.03
C LEU A 591 31.46 45.41 2.45
N ALA A 592 31.03 46.53 1.87
CA ALA A 592 31.50 47.86 2.27
C ALA A 592 31.14 48.23 3.72
N ALA A 593 30.02 47.69 4.23
CA ALA A 593 29.57 47.81 5.62
C ALA A 593 30.27 46.80 6.56
N GLY A 594 31.22 45.99 6.07
CA GLY A 594 31.91 44.97 6.84
C GLY A 594 31.08 43.70 7.12
N GLU A 595 29.96 43.50 6.42
CA GLU A 595 29.13 42.33 6.59
C GLU A 595 29.70 41.10 5.83
N THR A 596 29.39 39.92 6.34
CA THR A 596 29.74 38.68 5.65
C THR A 596 28.61 38.29 4.67
N VAL A 597 29.02 37.98 3.43
CA VAL A 597 28.13 37.50 2.40
C VAL A 597 28.48 36.06 2.02
N THR A 598 27.51 35.17 2.07
CA THR A 598 27.70 33.76 1.72
C THR A 598 26.68 33.36 0.64
N ALA A 599 27.13 32.48 -0.26
CA ALA A 599 26.25 31.81 -1.20
C ALA A 599 26.23 30.31 -0.92
N THR A 600 25.04 29.74 -0.72
CA THR A 600 24.87 28.29 -0.68
C THR A 600 24.35 27.84 -2.04
N VAL A 601 25.12 27.02 -2.73
CA VAL A 601 24.86 26.57 -4.10
C VAL A 601 24.36 25.12 -4.08
N TYR A 602 23.39 24.83 -4.91
CA TYR A 602 22.78 23.52 -5.10
C TYR A 602 22.86 23.13 -6.57
N GLY A 603 23.07 21.84 -6.84
CA GLY A 603 22.84 21.26 -8.18
C GLY A 603 21.45 20.65 -8.20
N THR A 604 20.59 21.10 -9.10
CA THR A 604 19.17 20.76 -9.12
C THR A 604 18.82 20.10 -10.46
N VAL A 605 18.29 18.87 -10.41
CA VAL A 605 17.69 18.20 -11.55
C VAL A 605 16.22 18.61 -11.64
N ILE A 606 15.82 18.98 -12.84
CA ILE A 606 14.44 19.38 -13.13
C ILE A 606 13.86 18.49 -14.24
N ASP A 607 12.55 18.33 -14.26
CA ASP A 607 11.82 17.71 -15.38
C ASP A 607 11.56 18.69 -16.52
N ALA A 608 10.88 18.22 -17.55
CA ALA A 608 10.51 19.05 -18.72
C ALA A 608 9.56 20.20 -18.39
N SER A 609 8.85 20.14 -17.25
CA SER A 609 7.99 21.23 -16.76
C SER A 609 8.76 22.26 -15.92
N GLY A 610 10.02 21.97 -15.55
CA GLY A 610 10.84 22.76 -14.65
C GLY A 610 10.66 22.45 -13.16
N ALA A 611 9.88 21.43 -12.82
CA ALA A 611 9.73 20.98 -11.44
C ALA A 611 11.01 20.30 -10.94
N ILE A 612 11.33 20.47 -9.67
CA ILE A 612 12.54 19.87 -9.05
C ILE A 612 12.29 18.38 -8.84
N VAL A 613 13.13 17.57 -9.49
CA VAL A 613 13.14 16.10 -9.34
C VAL A 613 14.15 15.71 -8.25
N ARG A 614 15.32 16.34 -8.22
CA ARG A 614 16.38 16.06 -7.25
C ARG A 614 17.27 17.26 -7.01
N GLU A 615 17.77 17.38 -5.79
CA GLU A 615 18.69 18.44 -5.41
C GLU A 615 19.86 17.89 -4.60
N THR A 616 21.04 18.47 -4.76
CA THR A 616 22.22 18.11 -3.94
C THR A 616 22.15 18.74 -2.56
N THR A 617 22.89 18.19 -1.59
CA THR A 617 23.26 18.94 -0.39
C THR A 617 23.98 20.23 -0.79
N GLY A 618 23.55 21.36 -0.23
CA GLY A 618 24.10 22.67 -0.55
C GLY A 618 25.57 22.79 -0.14
N ARG A 619 26.38 23.46 -1.00
CA ARG A 619 27.77 23.83 -0.70
C ARG A 619 27.88 25.34 -0.57
N THR A 620 28.46 25.79 0.51
CA THR A 620 28.57 27.22 0.83
C THR A 620 29.96 27.76 0.46
N LEU A 621 29.96 28.91 -0.19
CA LEU A 621 31.14 29.72 -0.42
C LEU A 621 30.94 31.12 0.19
N ARG A 622 32.03 31.79 0.51
CA ARG A 622 32.04 33.18 0.94
C ARG A 622 32.29 34.04 -0.30
N ILE A 623 31.40 35.00 -0.55
CA ILE A 623 31.59 35.97 -1.62
C ILE A 623 32.57 37.04 -1.17
N THR A 624 33.56 37.32 -2.00
CA THR A 624 34.56 38.38 -1.81
C THR A 624 34.40 39.43 -2.92
N GLY A 625 34.80 40.65 -2.60
CA GLY A 625 34.71 41.78 -3.52
C GLY A 625 35.98 42.04 -4.25
#